data_54a804196e9b28fe08c3635fee3d4257
#
_entry.id   54a804196e9b28fe08c3635fee3d4257
#
_cell.length_a   1.000
_cell.length_b   1.000
_cell.length_c   1.000
_cell.angle_alpha   90.00
_cell.angle_beta   90.00
_cell.angle_gamma   90.00
#
_symmetry.space_group_name_H-M   'P 1'
#
loop_
_entity.id
_entity.type
_entity.pdbx_description
1 polymer ?
#
loop_
_entity_poly.entity_id
_entity_poly.type
_entity_poly.pdbx_seq_one_letter_code
_entity_poly.pdbx_strand_id
1 'polypeptide(L)'
;MNRIRPLPRTAAALGVLAAALSLAACGGGEELACTMEARASVVVVAQDQAGAPLDGVQVDYRIDGGAPLRVVCQGALPCVLEWEVRGQFSITASRMGYEPATAVVVVDGDACHVQTRGVTLTLNRIT
;
A
#
# COMPACT_ATOMS: atom_id res chain seq x y z
N MET A 1 59.33 3.62 -64.65
CA MET A 1 58.04 2.90 -64.73
C MET A 1 57.36 2.96 -63.38
N ASN A 2 56.49 3.90 -63.25
CA ASN A 2 55.75 4.06 -62.04
C ASN A 2 54.48 3.24 -62.11
N ARG A 3 54.47 2.20 -61.39
CA ARG A 3 53.25 1.47 -61.16
C ARG A 3 52.50 2.15 -60.03
N ILE A 4 51.47 2.84 -60.36
CA ILE A 4 50.55 3.36 -59.39
C ILE A 4 49.77 2.16 -58.89
N ARG A 5 50.01 1.82 -57.66
CA ARG A 5 49.20 0.86 -56.94
C ARG A 5 47.88 1.54 -56.60
N PRO A 6 46.77 0.97 -56.97
CA PRO A 6 45.53 1.49 -56.47
C PRO A 6 45.51 1.27 -54.95
N LEU A 7 45.28 2.32 -54.26
CA LEU A 7 45.02 2.27 -52.81
C LEU A 7 43.81 1.40 -52.58
N PRO A 8 43.88 0.50 -51.61
CA PRO A 8 42.69 -0.22 -51.25
C PRO A 8 41.68 0.83 -50.75
N ARG A 9 40.62 0.93 -51.44
CA ARG A 9 39.46 1.59 -50.91
C ARG A 9 39.00 0.74 -49.75
N THR A 10 39.42 1.09 -48.59
CA THR A 10 38.76 0.66 -47.40
C THR A 10 37.39 1.29 -47.47
N ALA A 11 36.46 0.52 -47.95
CA ALA A 11 35.09 0.83 -47.71
C ALA A 11 34.94 0.83 -46.20
N ALA A 12 34.91 2.00 -45.66
CA ALA A 12 34.48 2.14 -44.29
C ALA A 12 33.00 1.69 -44.28
N ALA A 13 32.84 0.46 -43.94
CA ALA A 13 31.55 0.02 -43.49
C ALA A 13 31.29 0.71 -42.17
N LEU A 14 30.84 1.92 -42.26
CA LEU A 14 30.25 2.61 -41.14
C LEU A 14 29.01 1.85 -40.80
N GLY A 15 29.19 1.01 -39.82
CA GLY A 15 28.11 0.27 -39.27
C GLY A 15 27.03 1.21 -38.82
N VAL A 16 25.93 1.07 -39.43
CA VAL A 16 24.66 1.62 -39.01
C VAL A 16 24.28 0.84 -37.75
N LEU A 17 24.86 1.20 -36.65
CA LEU A 17 24.55 0.55 -35.39
C LEU A 17 23.93 1.47 -34.35
N ALA A 18 23.56 2.68 -34.78
CA ALA A 18 23.08 3.65 -33.79
C ALA A 18 21.57 3.67 -33.63
N ALA A 19 20.83 2.95 -34.47
CA ALA A 19 19.38 3.09 -34.47
C ALA A 19 18.62 2.12 -33.54
N ALA A 20 19.28 1.12 -33.03
CA ALA A 20 18.59 0.09 -32.28
C ALA A 20 18.42 0.39 -30.78
N LEU A 21 19.15 1.37 -30.27
CA LEU A 21 19.17 1.65 -28.83
C LEU A 21 18.11 2.62 -28.35
N SER A 22 17.46 3.33 -29.25
CA SER A 22 16.45 4.30 -28.85
C SER A 22 15.08 3.69 -28.58
N LEU A 23 14.83 2.50 -29.04
CA LEU A 23 13.55 1.83 -28.84
C LEU A 23 13.41 1.16 -27.47
N ALA A 24 14.51 0.81 -26.83
CA ALA A 24 14.48 0.20 -25.50
C ALA A 24 14.12 1.21 -24.41
N ALA A 25 14.39 2.48 -24.61
CA ALA A 25 14.06 3.52 -23.64
C ALA A 25 12.56 3.88 -23.63
N CYS A 26 11.87 3.68 -24.74
CA CYS A 26 10.44 3.96 -24.81
C CYS A 26 9.57 2.81 -24.26
N GLY A 27 10.11 1.61 -24.18
CA GLY A 27 9.41 0.47 -23.61
C GLY A 27 9.40 0.45 -22.08
N GLY A 28 10.22 1.29 -21.42
CA GLY A 28 10.24 1.44 -19.98
C GLY A 28 9.17 2.39 -19.45
N GLY A 29 8.35 2.96 -20.29
CA GLY A 29 7.28 3.85 -19.90
C GLY A 29 6.02 3.12 -19.45
N GLU A 30 6.16 2.03 -18.70
CA GLU A 30 5.06 1.52 -17.91
C GLU A 30 4.83 2.45 -16.73
N GLU A 31 4.28 3.61 -17.04
CA GLU A 31 3.63 4.40 -16.03
C GLU A 31 2.42 3.62 -15.54
N LEU A 32 2.54 3.09 -14.34
CA LEU A 32 1.40 2.54 -13.64
C LEU A 32 0.37 3.67 -13.49
N ALA A 33 -0.67 3.61 -14.29
CA ALA A 33 -1.80 4.52 -14.13
C ALA A 33 -2.54 4.13 -12.87
N CYS A 34 -2.18 4.74 -11.74
CA CYS A 34 -2.92 4.58 -10.51
C CYS A 34 -4.26 5.32 -10.61
N THR A 35 -5.33 4.70 -10.12
CA THR A 35 -6.60 5.40 -9.93
C THR A 35 -6.44 6.45 -8.85
N MET A 36 -7.19 7.55 -8.95
CA MET A 36 -7.14 8.62 -7.95
C MET A 36 -7.95 8.32 -6.69
N GLU A 37 -8.52 7.15 -6.61
CA GLU A 37 -9.30 6.69 -5.48
C GLU A 37 -8.39 6.31 -4.31
N ALA A 38 -8.63 6.90 -3.13
CA ALA A 38 -7.94 6.52 -1.91
C ALA A 38 -8.55 5.24 -1.34
N ARG A 39 -7.69 4.31 -0.91
CA ARG A 39 -8.12 3.08 -0.25
C ARG A 39 -7.80 3.09 1.23
N ALA A 40 -8.77 2.63 2.03
CA ALA A 40 -8.58 2.48 3.46
C ALA A 40 -7.46 1.47 3.75
N SER A 41 -6.61 1.79 4.72
CA SER A 41 -5.57 0.88 5.19
C SER A 41 -6.17 -0.23 6.03
N VAL A 42 -6.93 0.12 7.06
CA VAL A 42 -7.61 -0.82 7.95
C VAL A 42 -9.06 -0.39 8.13
N VAL A 43 -9.97 -1.34 8.06
CA VAL A 43 -11.37 -1.15 8.42
C VAL A 43 -11.67 -2.00 9.65
N VAL A 44 -12.06 -1.35 10.74
CA VAL A 44 -12.36 -2.02 12.01
C VAL A 44 -13.86 -2.21 12.17
N VAL A 45 -14.24 -3.41 12.53
CA VAL A 45 -15.59 -3.74 13.01
C VAL A 45 -15.49 -4.09 14.49
N ALA A 46 -16.14 -3.29 15.33
CA ALA A 46 -16.22 -3.56 16.76
C ALA A 46 -17.59 -4.12 17.10
N GLN A 47 -17.63 -5.23 17.79
CA GLN A 47 -18.85 -5.93 18.11
C GLN A 47 -18.82 -6.51 19.53
N ASP A 48 -19.98 -6.84 20.07
CA ASP A 48 -20.09 -7.58 21.31
C ASP A 48 -19.99 -9.10 21.09
N GLN A 49 -20.12 -9.88 22.15
CA GLN A 49 -20.04 -11.35 22.10
C GLN A 49 -21.14 -11.98 21.25
N ALA A 50 -22.27 -11.29 21.09
CA ALA A 50 -23.38 -11.75 20.24
C ALA A 50 -23.21 -11.35 18.78
N GLY A 51 -22.14 -10.62 18.44
CA GLY A 51 -21.89 -10.13 17.11
C GLY A 51 -22.64 -8.84 16.77
N ALA A 52 -23.26 -8.19 17.75
CA ALA A 52 -23.93 -6.91 17.55
C ALA A 52 -22.91 -5.76 17.50
N PRO A 53 -23.06 -4.81 16.54
CA PRO A 53 -22.18 -3.66 16.47
C PRO A 53 -22.21 -2.83 17.76
N LEU A 54 -21.04 -2.35 18.17
CA LEU A 54 -20.90 -1.49 19.33
C LEU A 54 -20.62 -0.06 18.90
N ASP A 55 -21.41 0.88 19.42
CA ASP A 55 -21.19 2.30 19.28
C ASP A 55 -20.15 2.82 20.27
N GLY A 56 -19.49 3.90 19.91
CA GLY A 56 -18.63 4.62 20.80
C GLY A 56 -17.40 3.84 21.27
N VAL A 57 -16.94 2.89 20.47
CA VAL A 57 -15.71 2.17 20.75
C VAL A 57 -14.51 3.03 20.40
N GLN A 58 -13.67 3.26 21.39
CA GLN A 58 -12.42 3.97 21.21
C GLN A 58 -11.36 3.01 20.67
N VAL A 59 -10.77 3.36 19.55
CA VAL A 59 -9.70 2.58 18.93
C VAL A 59 -8.40 3.36 18.99
N ASP A 60 -7.45 2.86 19.76
CA ASP A 60 -6.09 3.37 19.82
C ASP A 60 -5.21 2.50 18.93
N TYR A 61 -4.35 3.09 18.15
CA TYR A 61 -3.46 2.33 17.28
C TYR A 61 -2.12 3.02 17.10
N ARG A 62 -1.12 2.20 16.77
CA ARG A 62 0.22 2.66 16.40
C ARG A 62 0.60 2.01 15.08
N ILE A 63 1.34 2.75 14.28
CA ILE A 63 1.86 2.27 13.00
C ILE A 63 3.37 2.13 13.14
N ASP A 64 3.87 0.91 12.95
CA ASP A 64 5.30 0.57 13.10
C ASP A 64 5.90 1.04 14.44
N GLY A 65 5.12 0.92 15.51
CA GLY A 65 5.55 1.36 16.83
C GLY A 65 5.65 2.87 17.03
N GLY A 66 5.06 3.64 16.14
CA GLY A 66 5.09 5.11 16.19
C GLY A 66 4.20 5.70 17.28
N ALA A 67 3.93 7.01 17.17
CA ALA A 67 3.08 7.72 18.11
C ALA A 67 1.66 7.15 18.16
N PRO A 68 0.99 7.18 19.33
CA PRO A 68 -0.38 6.70 19.44
C PRO A 68 -1.36 7.60 18.68
N LEU A 69 -2.26 6.97 17.95
CA LEU A 69 -3.34 7.59 17.23
C LEU A 69 -4.67 7.06 17.77
N ARG A 70 -5.73 7.83 17.63
CA ARG A 70 -7.03 7.49 18.19
C ARG A 70 -8.16 7.85 17.24
N VAL A 71 -9.14 6.96 17.17
CA VAL A 71 -10.41 7.20 16.50
C VAL A 71 -11.53 6.61 17.35
N VAL A 72 -12.72 7.17 17.25
CA VAL A 72 -13.93 6.61 17.89
C VAL A 72 -14.82 6.04 16.80
N CYS A 73 -15.12 4.77 16.90
CA CYS A 73 -15.97 4.06 15.94
C CYS A 73 -17.45 4.26 16.28
N GLN A 74 -18.26 4.57 15.29
CA GLN A 74 -19.69 4.82 15.43
C GLN A 74 -20.49 3.66 14.83
N GLY A 75 -20.77 2.67 15.63
CA GLY A 75 -21.71 1.58 15.32
C GLY A 75 -21.63 1.00 13.92
N ALA A 76 -22.68 1.24 13.13
CA ALA A 76 -22.81 0.68 11.78
C ALA A 76 -21.97 1.41 10.72
N LEU A 77 -21.32 2.52 11.06
CA LEU A 77 -20.47 3.24 10.12
C LEU A 77 -19.10 2.57 10.00
N PRO A 78 -18.52 2.50 8.80
CA PRO A 78 -17.15 1.99 8.64
C PRO A 78 -16.17 2.76 9.51
N CYS A 79 -15.37 2.03 10.29
CA CYS A 79 -14.35 2.61 11.13
C CYS A 79 -12.99 2.45 10.45
N VAL A 80 -12.52 3.49 9.80
CA VAL A 80 -11.31 3.46 9.01
C VAL A 80 -10.13 3.98 9.83
N LEU A 81 -9.06 3.19 9.85
CA LEU A 81 -7.77 3.61 10.36
C LEU A 81 -6.88 3.91 9.17
N GLU A 82 -6.62 5.16 8.92
CA GLU A 82 -5.75 5.66 7.86
C GLU A 82 -6.19 5.33 6.42
N TRP A 83 -5.67 6.12 5.51
CA TRP A 83 -5.87 5.97 4.09
C TRP A 83 -4.51 5.89 3.40
N GLU A 84 -4.30 4.87 2.59
CA GLU A 84 -3.08 4.66 1.81
C GLU A 84 -1.80 4.61 2.65
N VAL A 85 -1.89 4.17 3.90
CA VAL A 85 -0.75 4.00 4.78
C VAL A 85 -0.42 2.53 4.94
N ARG A 86 0.81 2.16 4.67
CA ARG A 86 1.37 0.81 4.87
C ARG A 86 2.02 0.71 6.23
N GLY A 87 2.14 -0.49 6.72
CA GLY A 87 2.88 -0.78 7.94
C GLY A 87 2.18 -1.77 8.83
N GLN A 88 2.74 -1.97 10.00
CA GLN A 88 2.18 -2.83 11.03
C GLN A 88 1.35 -1.99 12.00
N PHE A 89 0.05 -2.25 12.01
CA PHE A 89 -0.89 -1.58 12.90
C PHE A 89 -1.08 -2.41 14.16
N SER A 90 -0.75 -1.84 15.30
CA SER A 90 -1.07 -2.40 16.62
C SER A 90 -2.30 -1.69 17.16
N ILE A 91 -3.39 -2.41 17.32
CA ILE A 91 -4.74 -1.87 17.54
C ILE A 91 -5.27 -2.33 18.89
N THR A 92 -5.84 -1.40 19.65
CA THR A 92 -6.55 -1.69 20.90
C THR A 92 -7.90 -1.00 20.86
N ALA A 93 -8.96 -1.79 20.95
CA ALA A 93 -10.32 -1.27 21.06
C ALA A 93 -10.77 -1.32 22.52
N SER A 94 -11.40 -0.25 22.98
CA SER A 94 -11.87 -0.14 24.36
C SER A 94 -13.23 0.56 24.42
N ARG A 95 -14.03 0.15 25.38
CA ARG A 95 -15.30 0.79 25.71
C ARG A 95 -15.61 0.57 27.18
N MET A 96 -16.21 1.57 27.80
CA MET A 96 -16.63 1.45 29.19
C MET A 96 -17.58 0.25 29.39
N GLY A 97 -17.31 -0.59 30.38
CA GLY A 97 -18.08 -1.79 30.67
C GLY A 97 -17.66 -3.03 29.88
N TYR A 98 -16.60 -2.91 29.07
CA TYR A 98 -16.07 -4.01 28.27
C TYR A 98 -14.58 -4.20 28.51
N GLU A 99 -14.12 -5.43 28.36
CA GLU A 99 -12.69 -5.72 28.33
C GLU A 99 -12.09 -5.26 27.00
N PRO A 100 -10.89 -4.66 27.00
CA PRO A 100 -10.23 -4.27 25.77
C PRO A 100 -9.95 -5.46 24.87
N ALA A 101 -10.02 -5.23 23.56
CA ALA A 101 -9.62 -6.20 22.54
C ALA A 101 -8.48 -5.64 21.72
N THR A 102 -7.52 -6.49 21.38
CA THR A 102 -6.32 -6.10 20.64
C THR A 102 -6.15 -6.90 19.35
N ALA A 103 -5.50 -6.31 18.38
CA ALA A 103 -5.11 -6.98 17.14
C ALA A 103 -3.85 -6.35 16.57
N VAL A 104 -3.10 -7.14 15.80
CA VAL A 104 -1.98 -6.66 15.01
C VAL A 104 -2.26 -7.01 13.55
N VAL A 105 -2.14 -6.01 12.68
CA VAL A 105 -2.46 -6.15 11.27
C VAL A 105 -1.35 -5.54 10.44
N VAL A 106 -0.88 -6.28 9.43
CA VAL A 106 0.10 -5.78 8.48
C VAL A 106 -0.62 -5.33 7.22
N VAL A 107 -0.42 -4.08 6.84
CA VAL A 107 -0.97 -3.49 5.63
C VAL A 107 0.13 -3.38 4.59
N ASP A 108 -0.02 -4.14 3.53
CA ASP A 108 0.80 -4.08 2.33
C ASP A 108 0.04 -3.45 1.18
N GLY A 109 0.67 -3.40 0.04
CA GLY A 109 0.03 -2.90 -1.16
C GLY A 109 0.92 -3.06 -2.38
N ASP A 110 0.42 -2.61 -3.50
CA ASP A 110 1.18 -2.52 -4.75
C ASP A 110 1.76 -1.11 -4.94
N ALA A 111 2.23 -0.80 -6.14
CA ALA A 111 2.82 0.50 -6.42
C ALA A 111 1.81 1.66 -6.39
N CYS A 112 0.51 1.37 -6.44
CA CYS A 112 -0.54 2.37 -6.52
C CYS A 112 -1.29 2.53 -5.20
N HIS A 113 -1.70 1.41 -4.60
CA HIS A 113 -2.62 1.42 -3.47
C HIS A 113 -2.25 0.40 -2.42
N VAL A 114 -2.67 0.66 -1.18
CA VAL A 114 -2.65 -0.33 -0.13
C VAL A 114 -3.70 -1.42 -0.38
N GLN A 115 -3.43 -2.61 0.13
CA GLN A 115 -4.40 -3.67 0.20
C GLN A 115 -5.17 -3.52 1.52
N THR A 116 -6.41 -3.08 1.46
CA THR A 116 -7.26 -2.88 2.64
C THR A 116 -7.38 -4.15 3.48
N ARG A 117 -7.18 -4.00 4.78
CA ARG A 117 -7.33 -5.09 5.75
C ARG A 117 -8.56 -4.85 6.62
N GLY A 118 -9.41 -5.85 6.71
CA GLY A 118 -10.53 -5.85 7.64
C GLY A 118 -10.15 -6.52 8.96
N VAL A 119 -10.57 -5.93 10.08
CA VAL A 119 -10.34 -6.46 11.42
C VAL A 119 -11.63 -6.41 12.19
N THR A 120 -12.05 -7.55 12.73
CA THR A 120 -13.20 -7.64 13.64
C THR A 120 -12.69 -7.80 15.07
N LEU A 121 -13.06 -6.86 15.93
CA LEU A 121 -12.72 -6.88 17.35
C LEU A 121 -13.96 -7.13 18.19
N THR A 122 -13.97 -8.23 18.93
CA THR A 122 -15.06 -8.60 19.82
C THR A 122 -14.71 -8.19 21.24
N LEU A 123 -15.53 -7.31 21.81
CA LEU A 123 -15.35 -6.85 23.18
C LEU A 123 -16.32 -7.60 24.09
N ASN A 124 -15.78 -8.15 25.15
CA ASN A 124 -16.53 -8.92 26.14
C ASN A 124 -16.94 -8.01 27.28
N ARG A 125 -18.20 -8.12 27.71
CA ARG A 125 -18.65 -7.38 28.90
C ARG A 125 -17.87 -7.80 30.14
N ILE A 126 -17.54 -6.82 30.96
CA ILE A 126 -17.02 -7.05 32.30
C ILE A 126 -18.20 -7.47 33.16
N THR A 127 -18.09 -8.62 33.76
CA THR A 127 -19.10 -9.15 34.69
C THR A 127 -18.87 -8.67 36.12
#